data_7d69883d3a956305276044b7a15ddcfa
#
_entry.id   7d69883d3a956305276044b7a15ddcfa
#
_cell.length_a   1.000
_cell.length_b   1.000
_cell.length_c   1.000
_cell.angle_alpha   90.00
_cell.angle_beta   90.00
_cell.angle_gamma   90.00
#
_symmetry.space_group_name_H-M   'P 1'
#
loop_
_entity.id
_entity.type
_entity.pdbx_description
1 polymer ?
#
loop_
_entity_poly.entity_id
_entity_poly.type
_entity_poly.pdbx_seq_one_letter_code
_entity_poly.pdbx_strand_id
1 'polypeptide(L)'
;MTDVRIVKINSQYPKIITIAKWIFNEWGHLKPENTLETTIALLKDRCGDIVPSIYAGEFNNKPVGTASLIEYDMEIRQQYTPWVASVYVDTNWRNQGIGSKLVSHVENEAKNHKIKKVYLFTPNRQKMYSRLGWQGIEELEYKGQKVVTIMMKDLTI
;
A
#
# COMPACT_ATOMS: atom_id res chain seq x y z
N MET A 1 18.03 -8.70 13.29
CA MET A 1 16.61 -8.31 13.16
C MET A 1 16.49 -6.80 13.03
N THR A 2 15.71 -6.35 12.08
CA THR A 2 15.61 -4.93 11.80
C THR A 2 14.59 -4.29 12.75
N ASP A 3 14.99 -3.23 13.43
CA ASP A 3 14.12 -2.49 14.34
C ASP A 3 13.40 -1.38 13.56
N VAL A 4 12.43 -1.77 12.72
CA VAL A 4 11.63 -0.85 11.93
C VAL A 4 10.33 -0.57 12.66
N ARG A 5 10.03 0.71 12.82
CA ARG A 5 8.82 1.18 13.47
C ARG A 5 7.83 1.68 12.41
N ILE A 6 6.57 1.28 12.52
CA ILE A 6 5.53 1.73 11.59
C ILE A 6 4.80 2.93 12.19
N VAL A 7 4.72 4.02 11.43
CA VAL A 7 4.04 5.24 11.87
C VAL A 7 3.02 5.66 10.82
N LYS A 8 1.90 6.19 11.27
CA LYS A 8 0.94 6.84 10.36
C LYS A 8 1.45 8.24 10.07
N ILE A 9 1.52 8.61 8.80
CA ILE A 9 2.03 9.93 8.43
C ILE A 9 0.89 10.92 8.20
N ASN A 10 1.19 12.19 8.34
CA ASN A 10 0.28 13.27 7.99
C ASN A 10 0.84 14.07 6.79
N SER A 11 0.07 15.05 6.32
CA SER A 11 0.45 15.81 5.12
C SER A 11 1.71 16.65 5.29
N GLN A 12 2.20 16.80 6.51
CA GLN A 12 3.42 17.58 6.81
C GLN A 12 4.60 16.66 7.14
N TYR A 13 4.48 15.36 6.86
CA TYR A 13 5.57 14.42 7.10
C TYR A 13 6.83 14.88 6.39
N PRO A 14 7.96 15.07 7.12
CA PRO A 14 9.16 15.70 6.53
C PRO A 14 9.76 14.94 5.36
N LYS A 15 9.57 13.64 5.31
CA LYS A 15 10.14 12.77 4.26
C LYS A 15 9.10 12.31 3.23
N ILE A 16 7.99 13.02 3.10
CA ILE A 16 6.93 12.63 2.16
C ILE A 16 7.45 12.59 0.72
N ILE A 17 8.41 13.44 0.39
CA ILE A 17 9.01 13.47 -0.95
C ILE A 17 9.74 12.16 -1.24
N THR A 18 10.41 11.57 -0.25
CA THR A 18 11.06 10.26 -0.43
C THR A 18 10.03 9.19 -0.80
N ILE A 19 8.92 9.16 -0.08
CA ILE A 19 7.84 8.20 -0.37
C ILE A 19 7.25 8.48 -1.75
N ALA A 20 7.03 9.73 -2.09
CA ALA A 20 6.49 10.11 -3.39
C ALA A 20 7.41 9.68 -4.53
N LYS A 21 8.71 9.80 -4.36
CA LYS A 21 9.68 9.35 -5.37
C LYS A 21 9.62 7.85 -5.57
N TRP A 22 9.50 7.06 -4.49
CA TRP A 22 9.33 5.61 -4.62
C TRP A 22 8.10 5.27 -5.44
N ILE A 23 6.97 5.87 -5.11
CA ILE A 23 5.70 5.58 -5.77
C ILE A 23 5.72 6.05 -7.21
N PHE A 24 6.24 7.25 -7.48
CA PHE A 24 6.33 7.77 -8.83
C PHE A 24 7.26 6.91 -9.70
N ASN A 25 8.42 6.51 -9.17
CA ASN A 25 9.36 5.69 -9.92
C ASN A 25 8.82 4.29 -10.21
N GLU A 26 8.04 3.73 -9.29
CA GLU A 26 7.49 2.38 -9.46
C GLU A 26 6.26 2.36 -10.35
N TRP A 27 5.34 3.31 -10.18
CA TRP A 27 4.03 3.27 -10.81
C TRP A 27 3.67 4.50 -11.63
N GLY A 28 4.48 5.56 -11.62
CA GLY A 28 4.14 6.81 -12.31
C GLY A 28 3.95 6.64 -13.81
N HIS A 29 4.65 5.70 -14.42
CA HIS A 29 4.56 5.46 -15.86
C HIS A 29 3.20 4.91 -16.30
N LEU A 30 2.36 4.45 -15.37
CA LEU A 30 1.06 3.86 -15.71
C LEU A 30 0.08 4.89 -16.25
N LYS A 31 0.30 6.18 -15.97
CA LYS A 31 -0.51 7.28 -16.52
C LYS A 31 0.43 8.38 -17.02
N PRO A 32 0.33 8.77 -18.30
CA PRO A 32 1.27 9.77 -18.85
C PRO A 32 1.22 11.12 -18.14
N GLU A 33 0.08 11.50 -17.57
CA GLU A 33 -0.10 12.78 -16.88
C GLU A 33 0.52 12.81 -15.49
N ASN A 34 1.00 11.67 -14.95
CA ASN A 34 1.61 11.64 -13.64
C ASN A 34 2.95 12.37 -13.64
N THR A 35 3.16 13.18 -12.61
CA THR A 35 4.43 13.84 -12.32
C THR A 35 4.77 13.60 -10.85
N LEU A 36 6.00 13.93 -10.47
CA LEU A 36 6.37 13.86 -9.05
C LEU A 36 5.48 14.81 -8.23
N GLU A 37 5.22 16.00 -8.76
CA GLU A 37 4.38 16.99 -8.07
C GLU A 37 2.95 16.50 -7.87
N THR A 38 2.35 15.86 -8.89
CA THR A 38 0.99 15.31 -8.74
C THR A 38 0.99 14.14 -7.77
N THR A 39 2.06 13.36 -7.73
CA THR A 39 2.20 12.26 -6.78
C THR A 39 2.29 12.78 -5.34
N ILE A 40 3.07 13.84 -5.11
CA ILE A 40 3.16 14.47 -3.78
C ILE A 40 1.78 14.97 -3.34
N ALA A 41 1.07 15.66 -4.23
CA ALA A 41 -0.27 16.17 -3.94
C ALA A 41 -1.24 15.05 -3.59
N LEU A 42 -1.20 13.96 -4.34
CA LEU A 42 -2.04 12.79 -4.09
C LEU A 42 -1.75 12.18 -2.72
N LEU A 43 -0.47 12.05 -2.35
CA LEU A 43 -0.09 11.50 -1.05
C LEU A 43 -0.59 12.39 0.08
N LYS A 44 -0.48 13.70 -0.06
CA LYS A 44 -0.98 14.64 0.96
C LYS A 44 -2.49 14.49 1.14
N ASP A 45 -3.23 14.32 0.05
CA ASP A 45 -4.68 14.10 0.12
C ASP A 45 -5.02 12.77 0.78
N ARG A 46 -4.14 11.78 0.70
CA ARG A 46 -4.36 10.46 1.29
C ARG A 46 -3.92 10.34 2.75
N CYS A 47 -3.37 11.39 3.32
CA CYS A 47 -2.98 11.42 4.73
C CYS A 47 -4.17 11.70 5.62
N GLY A 48 -5.16 10.82 5.58
CA GLY A 48 -6.36 10.91 6.39
C GLY A 48 -6.25 10.07 7.66
N ASP A 49 -7.39 9.85 8.27
CA ASP A 49 -7.45 9.16 9.56
C ASP A 49 -7.38 7.63 9.40
N ILE A 50 -8.26 7.06 8.57
CA ILE A 50 -8.29 5.61 8.33
C ILE A 50 -8.40 5.30 6.84
N VAL A 51 -9.45 5.76 6.18
CA VAL A 51 -9.64 5.61 4.75
C VAL A 51 -9.87 7.00 4.18
N PRO A 52 -8.85 7.59 3.56
CA PRO A 52 -7.50 7.07 3.33
C PRO A 52 -6.55 7.26 4.51
N SER A 53 -5.47 6.49 4.54
CA SER A 53 -4.35 6.70 5.44
C SER A 53 -3.08 6.13 4.82
N ILE A 54 -1.94 6.66 5.23
CA ILE A 54 -0.62 6.25 4.74
C ILE A 54 0.28 5.97 5.93
N TYR A 55 1.08 4.92 5.81
CA TYR A 55 2.01 4.50 6.84
C TYR A 55 3.42 4.44 6.28
N ALA A 56 4.39 4.78 7.11
CA ALA A 56 5.80 4.63 6.79
C ALA A 56 6.45 3.67 7.78
N GLY A 57 7.29 2.79 7.26
CA GLY A 57 8.22 2.05 8.11
C GLY A 57 9.48 2.87 8.25
N GLU A 58 9.93 3.12 9.47
CA GLU A 58 11.08 3.97 9.74
C GLU A 58 12.16 3.22 10.49
N PHE A 59 13.39 3.47 10.11
CA PHE A 59 14.57 3.06 10.84
C PHE A 59 15.43 4.29 11.06
N ASN A 60 15.75 4.59 12.34
CA ASN A 60 16.49 5.79 12.72
C ASN A 60 15.87 7.06 12.12
N ASN A 61 14.54 7.17 12.18
CA ASN A 61 13.76 8.31 11.69
C ASN A 61 13.82 8.52 10.18
N LYS A 62 14.26 7.51 9.42
CA LYS A 62 14.26 7.54 7.96
C LYS A 62 13.26 6.51 7.43
N PRO A 63 12.43 6.88 6.44
CA PRO A 63 11.51 5.90 5.86
C PRO A 63 12.29 4.86 5.06
N VAL A 64 11.92 3.60 5.25
CA VAL A 64 12.49 2.46 4.53
C VAL A 64 11.41 1.68 3.79
N GLY A 65 10.15 2.04 3.96
CA GLY A 65 9.03 1.43 3.26
C GLY A 65 7.73 2.18 3.53
N THR A 66 6.68 1.83 2.80
CA THR A 66 5.38 2.48 2.93
C THR A 66 4.26 1.50 2.56
N ALA A 67 3.07 1.77 3.06
CA ALA A 67 1.84 1.12 2.67
C ALA A 67 0.67 2.07 2.96
N SER A 68 -0.42 1.90 2.22
CA SER A 68 -1.59 2.78 2.33
C SER A 68 -2.86 1.97 2.45
N LEU A 69 -3.89 2.57 3.03
CA LEU A 69 -5.26 2.07 3.00
C LEU A 69 -6.10 3.13 2.31
N ILE A 70 -6.72 2.80 1.17
CA ILE A 70 -7.47 3.76 0.36
C ILE A 70 -8.82 3.20 -0.02
N GLU A 71 -9.74 4.09 -0.41
CA GLU A 71 -11.09 3.68 -0.74
C GLU A 71 -11.15 2.84 -2.01
N TYR A 72 -10.52 3.31 -3.07
CA TYR A 72 -10.49 2.61 -4.36
C TYR A 72 -9.09 2.64 -4.95
N ASP A 73 -8.58 1.48 -5.35
CA ASP A 73 -7.26 1.38 -6.00
C ASP A 73 -7.37 0.99 -7.48
N MET A 74 -8.55 0.59 -7.94
CA MET A 74 -8.80 0.27 -9.33
C MET A 74 -9.98 1.10 -9.85
N GLU A 75 -9.92 1.50 -11.12
CA GLU A 75 -11.03 2.19 -11.77
C GLU A 75 -12.22 1.27 -11.99
N ILE A 76 -11.96 -0.02 -12.09
CA ILE A 76 -12.96 -1.09 -12.14
C ILE A 76 -13.02 -1.77 -10.78
N ARG A 77 -14.02 -2.61 -10.55
CA ARG A 77 -14.17 -3.36 -9.28
C ARG A 77 -14.38 -2.46 -8.08
N GLN A 78 -15.14 -1.39 -8.25
CA GLN A 78 -15.40 -0.44 -7.16
C GLN A 78 -16.34 -0.98 -6.08
N GLN A 79 -16.90 -2.15 -6.29
CA GLN A 79 -17.60 -2.86 -5.23
C GLN A 79 -16.65 -3.39 -4.15
N TYR A 80 -15.36 -3.51 -4.45
CA TYR A 80 -14.35 -3.89 -3.47
C TYR A 80 -13.76 -2.64 -2.83
N THR A 81 -13.82 -2.55 -1.51
CA THR A 81 -13.31 -1.40 -0.76
C THR A 81 -13.22 -1.76 0.73
N PRO A 82 -12.24 -1.24 1.51
CA PRO A 82 -11.10 -0.45 1.05
C PRO A 82 -9.94 -1.33 0.59
N TRP A 83 -8.92 -0.70 0.05
CA TRP A 83 -7.76 -1.39 -0.54
C TRP A 83 -6.49 -1.08 0.21
N VAL A 84 -5.67 -2.12 0.44
CA VAL A 84 -4.26 -1.94 0.78
C VAL A 84 -3.52 -1.66 -0.51
N ALA A 85 -2.81 -0.55 -0.57
CA ALA A 85 -2.24 -0.05 -1.81
C ALA A 85 -0.84 0.52 -1.60
N SER A 86 -0.10 0.64 -2.70
CA SER A 86 1.20 1.30 -2.74
C SER A 86 2.17 0.74 -1.70
N VAL A 87 2.20 -0.58 -1.58
CA VAL A 87 3.14 -1.26 -0.69
C VAL A 87 4.51 -1.25 -1.37
N TYR A 88 5.48 -0.61 -0.73
CA TYR A 88 6.83 -0.48 -1.29
C TYR A 88 7.86 -0.52 -0.18
N VAL A 89 8.97 -1.23 -0.43
CA VAL A 89 10.11 -1.28 0.48
C VAL A 89 11.34 -0.81 -0.32
N ASP A 90 12.10 0.10 0.26
CA ASP A 90 13.34 0.59 -0.32
C ASP A 90 14.23 -0.62 -0.70
N THR A 91 14.81 -0.58 -1.90
CA THR A 91 15.57 -1.70 -2.45
C THR A 91 16.65 -2.22 -1.52
N ASN A 92 17.29 -1.33 -0.76
CA ASN A 92 18.34 -1.71 0.19
C ASN A 92 17.81 -2.38 1.46
N TRP A 93 16.49 -2.42 1.63
CA TRP A 93 15.85 -2.91 2.85
C TRP A 93 14.95 -4.12 2.59
N ARG A 94 14.99 -4.68 1.40
CA ARG A 94 14.15 -5.80 1.01
C ARG A 94 14.64 -7.11 1.63
N ASN A 95 13.76 -8.11 1.60
CA ASN A 95 14.02 -9.46 2.12
C ASN A 95 14.26 -9.50 3.64
N GLN A 96 13.68 -8.55 4.37
CA GLN A 96 13.77 -8.46 5.82
C GLN A 96 12.40 -8.46 6.50
N GLY A 97 11.33 -8.76 5.75
CA GLY A 97 9.98 -8.81 6.30
C GLY A 97 9.31 -7.45 6.51
N ILE A 98 9.89 -6.37 6.00
CA ILE A 98 9.34 -5.02 6.21
C ILE A 98 7.99 -4.86 5.51
N GLY A 99 7.87 -5.37 4.28
CA GLY A 99 6.60 -5.32 3.55
C GLY A 99 5.48 -6.02 4.30
N SER A 100 5.76 -7.22 4.81
CA SER A 100 4.79 -7.97 5.61
C SER A 100 4.41 -7.22 6.89
N LYS A 101 5.37 -6.59 7.54
CA LYS A 101 5.13 -5.80 8.75
C LYS A 101 4.23 -4.61 8.46
N LEU A 102 4.47 -3.93 7.33
CA LEU A 102 3.65 -2.80 6.89
C LEU A 102 2.22 -3.24 6.60
N VAL A 103 2.04 -4.30 5.83
CA VAL A 103 0.72 -4.81 5.48
C VAL A 103 -0.04 -5.24 6.73
N SER A 104 0.61 -5.96 7.64
CA SER A 104 -0.02 -6.38 8.89
C SER A 104 -0.44 -5.20 9.75
N HIS A 105 0.35 -4.14 9.76
CA HIS A 105 -0.01 -2.92 10.49
C HIS A 105 -1.26 -2.27 9.91
N VAL A 106 -1.34 -2.16 8.58
CA VAL A 106 -2.53 -1.61 7.91
C VAL A 106 -3.76 -2.46 8.21
N GLU A 107 -3.61 -3.81 8.17
CA GLU A 107 -4.70 -4.72 8.52
C GLU A 107 -5.19 -4.49 9.95
N ASN A 108 -4.28 -4.35 10.90
CA ASN A 108 -4.64 -4.13 12.29
C ASN A 108 -5.35 -2.81 12.50
N GLU A 109 -4.91 -1.75 11.81
CA GLU A 109 -5.59 -0.45 11.87
C GLU A 109 -7.00 -0.55 11.31
N ALA A 110 -7.16 -1.20 10.16
CA ALA A 110 -8.46 -1.43 9.56
C ALA A 110 -9.37 -2.23 10.51
N LYS A 111 -8.86 -3.30 11.08
CA LYS A 111 -9.61 -4.15 12.00
C LYS A 111 -10.05 -3.37 13.25
N ASN A 112 -9.17 -2.54 13.81
CA ASN A 112 -9.48 -1.72 14.98
C ASN A 112 -10.59 -0.71 14.71
N HIS A 113 -10.79 -0.35 13.43
CA HIS A 113 -11.85 0.57 13.01
C HIS A 113 -13.06 -0.17 12.44
N LYS A 114 -13.16 -1.48 12.74
CA LYS A 114 -14.31 -2.33 12.41
C LYS A 114 -14.52 -2.54 10.91
N ILE A 115 -13.46 -2.38 10.13
CA ILE A 115 -13.47 -2.75 8.72
C ILE A 115 -13.38 -4.28 8.65
N LYS A 116 -14.30 -4.90 7.93
CA LYS A 116 -14.45 -6.36 7.93
C LYS A 116 -13.62 -7.04 6.86
N LYS A 117 -13.39 -6.38 5.74
CA LYS A 117 -12.66 -6.94 4.60
C LYS A 117 -11.79 -5.88 3.99
N VAL A 118 -10.62 -6.30 3.52
CA VAL A 118 -9.70 -5.44 2.77
C VAL A 118 -9.28 -6.17 1.50
N TYR A 119 -8.90 -5.39 0.49
CA TYR A 119 -8.57 -5.87 -0.84
C TYR A 119 -7.21 -5.34 -1.26
N LEU A 120 -6.56 -6.04 -2.16
CA LEU A 120 -5.39 -5.56 -2.87
C LEU A 120 -5.33 -6.24 -4.23
N PHE A 121 -4.52 -5.73 -5.14
CA PHE A 121 -4.18 -6.48 -6.34
C PHE A 121 -2.67 -6.50 -6.51
N THR A 122 -2.17 -7.56 -7.10
CA THR A 122 -0.73 -7.74 -7.31
C THR A 122 -0.46 -8.52 -8.58
N PRO A 123 0.55 -8.14 -9.36
CA PRO A 123 0.93 -8.93 -10.52
C PRO A 123 1.81 -10.14 -10.17
N ASN A 124 2.54 -10.12 -9.07
CA ASN A 124 3.58 -11.12 -8.83
C ASN A 124 3.88 -11.44 -7.36
N ARG A 125 3.05 -10.98 -6.40
CA ARG A 125 3.31 -11.20 -4.97
C ARG A 125 2.25 -12.08 -4.31
N GLN A 126 1.54 -12.90 -5.09
CA GLN A 126 0.45 -13.73 -4.59
C GLN A 126 0.91 -14.64 -3.46
N LYS A 127 2.09 -15.24 -3.58
CA LYS A 127 2.60 -16.16 -2.56
C LYS A 127 2.84 -15.47 -1.22
N MET A 128 3.40 -14.27 -1.27
CA MET A 128 3.65 -13.49 -0.06
C MET A 128 2.35 -13.19 0.67
N TYR A 129 1.36 -12.69 -0.07
CA TYR A 129 0.08 -12.34 0.53
C TYR A 129 -0.68 -13.57 1.00
N SER A 130 -0.59 -14.68 0.27
CA SER A 130 -1.22 -15.93 0.71
C SER A 130 -0.67 -16.40 2.07
N ARG A 131 0.64 -16.25 2.28
CA ARG A 131 1.25 -16.56 3.58
C ARG A 131 0.74 -15.68 4.70
N LEU A 132 0.31 -14.46 4.38
CA LEU A 132 -0.27 -13.54 5.35
C LEU A 132 -1.78 -13.74 5.54
N GLY A 133 -2.37 -14.74 4.90
CA GLY A 133 -3.78 -15.06 5.05
C GLY A 133 -4.69 -14.42 4.00
N TRP A 134 -4.13 -13.82 2.96
CA TRP A 134 -4.93 -13.27 1.87
C TRP A 134 -5.33 -14.36 0.89
N GLN A 135 -6.48 -14.19 0.26
CA GLN A 135 -7.09 -15.16 -0.64
C GLN A 135 -7.29 -14.53 -2.01
N GLY A 136 -6.82 -15.19 -3.07
CA GLY A 136 -7.08 -14.75 -4.44
C GLY A 136 -8.54 -14.92 -4.78
N ILE A 137 -9.15 -13.90 -5.35
CA ILE A 137 -10.57 -13.93 -5.71
C ILE A 137 -10.82 -13.71 -7.20
N GLU A 138 -9.87 -13.11 -7.92
CA GLU A 138 -10.05 -12.86 -9.34
C GLU A 138 -8.70 -12.58 -10.00
N GLU A 139 -8.54 -13.02 -11.25
CA GLU A 139 -7.41 -12.64 -12.10
C GLU A 139 -7.96 -11.88 -13.31
N LEU A 140 -7.28 -10.78 -13.70
CA LEU A 140 -7.68 -9.99 -14.86
C LEU A 140 -6.52 -9.18 -15.39
N GLU A 141 -6.60 -8.80 -16.67
CA GLU A 141 -5.67 -7.81 -17.21
C GLU A 141 -6.08 -6.42 -16.72
N TYR A 142 -5.10 -5.64 -16.30
CA TYR A 142 -5.36 -4.29 -15.84
C TYR A 142 -4.38 -3.32 -16.48
N LYS A 143 -4.91 -2.22 -17.01
CA LYS A 143 -4.16 -1.16 -17.69
C LYS A 143 -3.40 -1.67 -18.93
N GLY A 144 -3.89 -2.75 -19.53
CA GLY A 144 -3.34 -3.28 -20.78
C GLY A 144 -1.93 -3.83 -20.66
N GLN A 145 -1.43 -4.06 -19.46
CA GLN A 145 -0.03 -4.41 -19.27
C GLN A 145 0.22 -5.77 -18.69
N LYS A 146 -0.54 -6.17 -17.68
CA LYS A 146 -0.26 -7.40 -16.94
C LYS A 146 -1.53 -8.01 -16.40
N VAL A 147 -1.50 -9.34 -16.27
CA VAL A 147 -2.49 -10.03 -15.46
C VAL A 147 -2.16 -9.76 -14.00
N VAL A 148 -3.15 -9.31 -13.25
CA VAL A 148 -3.05 -9.09 -11.82
C VAL A 148 -4.03 -10.01 -11.11
N THR A 149 -3.72 -10.35 -9.87
CA THR A 149 -4.62 -11.10 -8.99
C THR A 149 -5.19 -10.14 -7.97
N ILE A 150 -6.52 -10.08 -7.90
CA ILE A 150 -7.20 -9.38 -6.81
C ILE A 150 -7.27 -10.34 -5.64
N MET A 151 -6.87 -9.88 -4.48
CA MET A 151 -6.86 -10.67 -3.26
C MET A 151 -7.68 -9.97 -2.19
N MET A 152 -8.23 -10.76 -1.28
CA MET A 152 -9.08 -10.27 -0.21
C MET A 152 -8.67 -10.92 1.10
N LYS A 153 -8.77 -10.16 2.19
CA LYS A 153 -8.60 -10.72 3.53
C LYS A 153 -9.80 -10.37 4.38
N ASP A 154 -10.37 -11.38 5.02
CA ASP A 154 -11.45 -11.23 5.98
C ASP A 154 -10.84 -10.92 7.35
N LEU A 155 -11.14 -9.76 7.89
CA LEU A 155 -10.60 -9.30 9.16
C LEU A 155 -11.47 -9.68 10.36
N THR A 156 -12.55 -10.44 10.11
CA THR A 156 -13.45 -10.87 11.19
C THR A 156 -13.06 -12.22 11.80
N ILE A 157 -12.08 -12.88 11.22
CA ILE A 157 -11.63 -14.20 11.69
C ILE A 157 -10.23 -14.17 12.25
#